data_95f9570f4eb2ccb0ef53d5a4a9c70e04
#
_entry.id   95f9570f4eb2ccb0ef53d5a4a9c70e04
#
_cell.length_a   1.000
_cell.length_b   1.000
_cell.length_c   1.000
_cell.angle_alpha   90.00
_cell.angle_beta   90.00
_cell.angle_gamma   90.00
#
_symmetry.space_group_name_H-M   'P 1'
#
loop_
_entity.id
_entity.type
_entity.pdbx_description
1 polymer ?
#
loop_
_entity_poly.entity_id
_entity_poly.type
_entity_poly.pdbx_seq_one_letter_code
_entity_poly.pdbx_strand_id
1 'polypeptide(L)'
;LLVVAPSAILYVAAGSGAQVEPRPSMDPTRAIAVVRFSGVRGALVAEGTGSVTALLRRATLLSCAEAVGGIQRTVDMSVEYGKVRKQFDKPIGSFQAVKHRCADMAVRAEVARSSTTYAVVSVRDGAADQDFQVSVAKILASGAYVQNAADNVQNHGGMGFTWECDAHLFVKRARSFETAFGSRLARLDQLAASFAAS
;
A
#
# COMPACT_ATOMS: atom_id res chain seq x y z
N LEU A 1 5.77 -19.93 8.73
CA LEU A 1 5.17 -19.40 7.51
C LEU A 1 3.65 -19.61 7.55
N LEU A 2 2.91 -18.60 7.11
CA LEU A 2 1.48 -18.75 6.83
C LEU A 2 1.32 -18.95 5.31
N VAL A 3 0.76 -20.07 4.92
CA VAL A 3 0.54 -20.44 3.51
C VAL A 3 -0.93 -20.31 3.20
N VAL A 4 -1.28 -19.47 2.24
CA VAL A 4 -2.65 -19.23 1.81
C VAL A 4 -2.88 -19.98 0.51
N ALA A 5 -3.64 -21.07 0.58
CA ALA A 5 -4.12 -21.83 -0.56
C ALA A 5 -5.53 -21.35 -0.97
N PRO A 6 -6.07 -21.74 -2.13
CA PRO A 6 -7.39 -21.27 -2.59
C PRO A 6 -8.55 -21.52 -1.63
N SER A 7 -8.49 -22.58 -0.83
CA SER A 7 -9.54 -22.97 0.12
C SER A 7 -9.04 -23.36 1.50
N ALA A 8 -7.78 -23.03 1.84
CA ALA A 8 -7.21 -23.35 3.14
C ALA A 8 -6.11 -22.36 3.54
N ILE A 9 -5.93 -22.20 4.84
CA ILE A 9 -4.83 -21.48 5.45
C ILE A 9 -4.04 -22.48 6.28
N LEU A 10 -2.75 -22.60 6.00
CA LEU A 10 -1.86 -23.56 6.62
C LEU A 10 -0.75 -22.82 7.38
N TYR A 11 -0.37 -23.34 8.53
CA TYR A 11 0.85 -22.95 9.23
C TYR A 11 1.95 -23.97 8.96
N VAL A 12 3.09 -23.49 8.47
CA VAL A 12 4.30 -24.27 8.25
C VAL A 12 5.37 -23.75 9.20
N ALA A 13 5.84 -24.63 10.10
CA ALA A 13 6.86 -24.30 11.10
C ALA A 13 8.20 -23.95 10.44
N ALA A 14 8.99 -23.10 11.10
CA ALA A 14 10.37 -22.88 10.70
C ALA A 14 11.17 -24.22 10.86
N GLY A 15 12.08 -24.47 9.92
CA GLY A 15 12.87 -25.72 9.95
C GLY A 15 12.15 -26.97 9.44
N SER A 16 10.92 -26.86 8.93
CA SER A 16 10.15 -27.98 8.38
C SER A 16 10.63 -28.55 7.03
N GLY A 17 11.75 -28.04 6.49
CA GLY A 17 12.27 -28.43 5.18
C GLY A 17 11.76 -27.56 4.01
N ALA A 18 10.98 -26.51 4.26
CA ALA A 18 10.65 -25.54 3.24
C ALA A 18 11.93 -24.78 2.80
N GLN A 19 12.15 -24.75 1.49
CA GLN A 19 13.28 -24.04 0.90
C GLN A 19 12.88 -22.59 0.66
N VAL A 20 13.65 -21.64 1.25
CA VAL A 20 13.42 -20.20 1.12
C VAL A 20 14.57 -19.60 0.33
N GLU A 21 14.27 -19.08 -0.85
CA GLU A 21 15.23 -18.44 -1.75
C GLU A 21 14.95 -16.95 -1.83
N PRO A 22 15.77 -16.08 -1.20
CA PRO A 22 15.62 -14.65 -1.28
C PRO A 22 15.68 -14.15 -2.73
N ARG A 23 14.87 -13.15 -3.05
CA ARG A 23 14.84 -12.53 -4.38
C ARG A 23 15.11 -11.03 -4.28
N PRO A 24 15.80 -10.44 -5.28
CA PRO A 24 15.91 -9.00 -5.38
C PRO A 24 14.52 -8.36 -5.47
N SER A 25 14.33 -7.27 -4.75
CA SER A 25 13.10 -6.48 -4.78
C SER A 25 13.39 -5.06 -5.30
N MET A 26 12.47 -4.51 -6.06
CA MET A 26 12.50 -3.08 -6.41
C MET A 26 12.39 -2.20 -5.15
N ASP A 27 11.65 -2.65 -4.16
CA ASP A 27 11.57 -2.03 -2.84
C ASP A 27 12.57 -2.70 -1.87
N PRO A 28 13.74 -2.11 -1.62
CA PRO A 28 14.76 -2.69 -0.75
C PRO A 28 14.35 -2.69 0.73
N THR A 29 13.27 -2.01 1.07
CA THR A 29 12.75 -1.95 2.45
C THR A 29 11.86 -3.16 2.78
N ARG A 30 11.61 -4.07 1.81
CA ARG A 30 10.88 -5.33 1.97
C ARG A 30 11.68 -6.51 1.44
N ALA A 31 11.89 -7.49 2.29
CA ALA A 31 12.41 -8.79 1.86
C ALA A 31 11.31 -9.60 1.17
N ILE A 32 11.63 -10.13 -0.02
CA ILE A 32 10.80 -11.10 -0.73
C ILE A 32 11.60 -12.36 -1.00
N ALA A 33 10.92 -13.50 -1.09
CA ALA A 33 11.54 -14.77 -1.37
C ALA A 33 10.58 -15.68 -2.14
N VAL A 34 11.13 -16.61 -2.91
CA VAL A 34 10.41 -17.76 -3.41
C VAL A 34 10.48 -18.85 -2.34
N VAL A 35 9.33 -19.40 -1.99
CA VAL A 35 9.27 -20.52 -1.04
C VAL A 35 8.82 -21.77 -1.80
N ARG A 36 9.60 -22.85 -1.71
CA ARG A 36 9.30 -24.14 -2.30
C ARG A 36 9.00 -25.16 -1.21
N PHE A 37 7.91 -25.87 -1.36
CA PHE A 37 7.49 -26.95 -0.47
C PHE A 37 7.61 -28.29 -1.21
N SER A 38 8.33 -29.25 -0.62
CA SER A 38 8.44 -30.60 -1.14
C SER A 38 8.26 -31.58 0.02
N GLY A 39 7.12 -32.25 0.09
CA GLY A 39 6.78 -33.17 1.16
C GLY A 39 6.64 -32.52 2.56
N VAL A 40 6.54 -31.19 2.62
CA VAL A 40 6.40 -30.45 3.88
C VAL A 40 4.95 -30.52 4.36
N ARG A 41 4.76 -30.91 5.64
CA ARG A 41 3.44 -30.90 6.27
C ARG A 41 3.17 -29.56 6.92
N GLY A 42 1.98 -29.01 6.68
CA GLY A 42 1.47 -27.83 7.37
C GLY A 42 0.32 -28.19 8.32
N ALA A 43 0.21 -27.50 9.44
CA ALA A 43 -0.97 -27.57 10.29
C ALA A 43 -2.10 -26.74 9.70
N LEU A 44 -3.30 -27.32 9.59
CA LEU A 44 -4.48 -26.57 9.14
C LEU A 44 -4.87 -25.52 10.18
N VAL A 45 -4.91 -24.25 9.75
CA VAL A 45 -5.35 -23.12 10.58
C VAL A 45 -6.82 -22.82 10.36
N ALA A 46 -7.24 -22.80 9.09
CA ALA A 46 -8.63 -22.61 8.70
C ALA A 46 -8.90 -23.22 7.34
N GLU A 47 -10.14 -23.61 7.10
CA GLU A 47 -10.61 -24.21 5.86
C GLU A 47 -11.79 -23.38 5.29
N GLY A 48 -11.97 -23.52 3.98
CA GLY A 48 -13.02 -22.86 3.22
C GLY A 48 -12.60 -21.52 2.61
N THR A 49 -13.18 -21.24 1.45
CA THR A 49 -12.93 -19.98 0.71
C THR A 49 -13.29 -18.74 1.51
N GLY A 50 -14.32 -18.81 2.37
CA GLY A 50 -14.72 -17.72 3.26
C GLY A 50 -13.62 -17.30 4.25
N SER A 51 -12.89 -18.28 4.82
CA SER A 51 -11.76 -18.02 5.72
C SER A 51 -10.61 -17.34 4.99
N VAL A 52 -10.30 -17.79 3.77
CA VAL A 52 -9.27 -17.18 2.91
C VAL A 52 -9.66 -15.75 2.54
N THR A 53 -10.90 -15.52 2.12
CA THR A 53 -11.41 -14.18 1.79
C THR A 53 -11.32 -13.24 3.00
N ALA A 54 -11.71 -13.70 4.18
CA ALA A 54 -11.63 -12.90 5.41
C ALA A 54 -10.19 -12.53 5.77
N LEU A 55 -9.24 -13.47 5.60
CA LEU A 55 -7.82 -13.18 5.81
C LEU A 55 -7.29 -12.15 4.81
N LEU A 56 -7.56 -12.33 3.51
CA LEU A 56 -7.09 -11.43 2.46
C LEU A 56 -7.70 -10.03 2.60
N ARG A 57 -8.96 -9.94 3.02
CA ARG A 57 -9.63 -8.67 3.34
C ARG A 57 -8.88 -7.91 4.43
N ARG A 58 -8.58 -8.57 5.56
CA ARG A 58 -7.81 -7.97 6.66
C ARG A 58 -6.40 -7.60 6.26
N ALA A 59 -5.71 -8.46 5.51
CA ALA A 59 -4.36 -8.17 5.00
C ALA A 59 -4.36 -6.94 4.06
N THR A 60 -5.38 -6.81 3.20
CA THR A 60 -5.57 -5.63 2.35
C THR A 60 -5.75 -4.37 3.18
N LEU A 61 -6.60 -4.39 4.22
CA LEU A 61 -6.81 -3.23 5.10
C LEU A 61 -5.55 -2.85 5.88
N LEU A 62 -4.82 -3.81 6.42
CA LEU A 62 -3.54 -3.55 7.11
C LEU A 62 -2.54 -2.89 6.16
N SER A 63 -2.47 -3.36 4.91
CA SER A 63 -1.61 -2.75 3.90
C SER A 63 -2.08 -1.33 3.51
N CYS A 64 -3.39 -1.07 3.47
CA CYS A 64 -3.93 0.28 3.26
C CYS A 64 -3.58 1.22 4.43
N ALA A 65 -3.67 0.74 5.67
CA ALA A 65 -3.29 1.52 6.84
C ALA A 65 -1.80 1.90 6.83
N GLU A 66 -0.93 0.95 6.46
CA GLU A 66 0.51 1.23 6.22
C GLU A 66 0.68 2.28 5.12
N ALA A 67 -0.04 2.13 4.00
CA ALA A 67 0.04 3.07 2.89
C ALA A 67 -0.39 4.48 3.29
N VAL A 68 -1.45 4.64 4.10
CA VAL A 68 -1.89 5.94 4.64
C VAL A 68 -0.77 6.61 5.43
N GLY A 69 -0.04 5.86 6.25
CA GLY A 69 1.15 6.38 6.96
C GLY A 69 2.24 6.85 5.99
N GLY A 70 2.54 6.06 4.97
CA GLY A 70 3.51 6.42 3.93
C GLY A 70 3.08 7.65 3.12
N ILE A 71 1.80 7.73 2.73
CA ILE A 71 1.21 8.89 2.03
C ILE A 71 1.38 10.14 2.89
N GLN A 72 1.00 10.09 4.16
CA GLN A 72 1.15 11.21 5.08
C GLN A 72 2.61 11.66 5.20
N ARG A 73 3.54 10.70 5.36
CA ARG A 73 4.97 11.04 5.47
C ARG A 73 5.51 11.74 4.23
N THR A 74 5.04 11.40 3.03
CA THR A 74 5.43 12.12 1.80
C THR A 74 4.95 13.57 1.78
N VAL A 75 3.76 13.85 2.33
CA VAL A 75 3.26 15.22 2.51
C VAL A 75 4.17 15.99 3.47
N ASP A 76 4.45 15.39 4.64
CA ASP A 76 5.27 16.03 5.68
C ASP A 76 6.68 16.36 5.15
N MET A 77 7.34 15.40 4.49
CA MET A 77 8.65 15.59 3.87
C MET A 77 8.65 16.74 2.86
N SER A 78 7.64 16.79 1.99
CA SER A 78 7.51 17.86 0.99
C SER A 78 7.33 19.23 1.63
N VAL A 79 6.52 19.31 2.68
CA VAL A 79 6.26 20.57 3.41
C VAL A 79 7.50 21.00 4.21
N GLU A 80 8.16 20.07 4.90
CA GLU A 80 9.39 20.32 5.66
C GLU A 80 10.49 20.86 4.74
N TYR A 81 10.73 20.18 3.61
CA TYR A 81 11.72 20.58 2.63
C TYR A 81 11.38 21.95 2.00
N GLY A 82 10.11 22.16 1.66
CA GLY A 82 9.60 23.42 1.12
C GLY A 82 9.84 24.65 2.03
N LYS A 83 9.85 24.44 3.36
CA LYS A 83 10.12 25.50 4.34
C LYS A 83 11.60 25.86 4.45
N VAL A 84 12.51 24.90 4.28
CA VAL A 84 13.94 25.10 4.55
C VAL A 84 14.76 25.32 3.27
N ARG A 85 14.39 24.70 2.17
CA ARG A 85 15.13 24.86 0.89
C ARG A 85 14.89 26.22 0.29
N LYS A 86 15.94 26.95 0.00
CA LYS A 86 15.88 28.25 -0.65
C LYS A 86 16.30 28.19 -2.11
N GLN A 87 15.58 28.91 -2.95
CA GLN A 87 15.94 29.24 -4.33
C GLN A 87 15.42 30.65 -4.63
N PHE A 88 16.16 31.45 -5.41
CA PHE A 88 15.81 32.84 -5.70
C PHE A 88 15.58 33.65 -4.40
N ASP A 89 16.49 33.47 -3.42
CA ASP A 89 16.56 34.15 -2.13
C ASP A 89 15.36 33.93 -1.18
N LYS A 90 14.49 32.96 -1.47
CA LYS A 90 13.34 32.63 -0.63
C LYS A 90 13.08 31.13 -0.55
N PRO A 91 12.38 30.64 0.50
CA PRO A 91 11.98 29.25 0.60
C PRO A 91 11.15 28.82 -0.61
N ILE A 92 11.40 27.61 -1.13
CA ILE A 92 10.67 27.11 -2.31
C ILE A 92 9.18 26.94 -2.04
N GLY A 93 8.77 26.71 -0.79
CA GLY A 93 7.36 26.67 -0.37
C GLY A 93 6.64 28.02 -0.51
N SER A 94 7.34 29.13 -0.81
CA SER A 94 6.70 30.41 -1.15
C SER A 94 6.12 30.45 -2.57
N PHE A 95 6.58 29.54 -3.45
CA PHE A 95 6.12 29.49 -4.85
C PHE A 95 4.79 28.73 -4.94
N GLN A 96 3.84 29.27 -5.72
CA GLN A 96 2.50 28.69 -5.87
C GLN A 96 2.56 27.24 -6.40
N ALA A 97 3.45 26.94 -7.36
CA ALA A 97 3.59 25.60 -7.90
C ALA A 97 3.92 24.54 -6.83
N VAL A 98 4.73 24.87 -5.83
CA VAL A 98 5.06 23.99 -4.70
C VAL A 98 3.90 23.95 -3.71
N LYS A 99 3.29 25.09 -3.39
CA LYS A 99 2.14 25.15 -2.47
C LYS A 99 0.96 24.32 -2.98
N HIS A 100 0.58 24.49 -4.23
CA HIS A 100 -0.56 23.78 -4.82
C HIS A 100 -0.30 22.28 -4.86
N ARG A 101 0.92 21.86 -5.24
CA ARG A 101 1.29 20.42 -5.18
C ARG A 101 1.17 19.87 -3.76
N CYS A 102 1.67 20.55 -2.75
CA CYS A 102 1.53 20.11 -1.35
C CYS A 102 0.06 20.09 -0.89
N ALA A 103 -0.77 21.03 -1.35
CA ALA A 103 -2.20 21.02 -1.07
C ALA A 103 -2.91 19.82 -1.71
N ASP A 104 -2.62 19.52 -2.98
CA ASP A 104 -3.14 18.35 -3.67
C ASP A 104 -2.70 17.04 -3.01
N MET A 105 -1.44 16.98 -2.57
CA MET A 105 -0.92 15.85 -1.79
C MET A 105 -1.70 15.65 -0.49
N ALA A 106 -2.01 16.74 0.23
CA ALA A 106 -2.76 16.68 1.48
C ALA A 106 -4.21 16.21 1.26
N VAL A 107 -4.87 16.69 0.19
CA VAL A 107 -6.22 16.23 -0.18
C VAL A 107 -6.23 14.73 -0.47
N ARG A 108 -5.28 14.22 -1.28
CA ARG A 108 -5.17 12.79 -1.57
C ARG A 108 -4.89 11.96 -0.31
N ALA A 109 -4.06 12.48 0.61
CA ALA A 109 -3.79 11.82 1.89
C ALA A 109 -5.07 11.69 2.74
N GLU A 110 -5.88 12.74 2.80
CA GLU A 110 -7.12 12.72 3.58
C GLU A 110 -8.18 11.80 2.97
N VAL A 111 -8.32 11.79 1.64
CA VAL A 111 -9.21 10.86 0.94
C VAL A 111 -8.81 9.40 1.20
N ALA A 112 -7.50 9.07 1.11
CA ALA A 112 -7.00 7.73 1.39
C ALA A 112 -7.23 7.34 2.86
N ARG A 113 -7.03 8.25 3.80
CA ARG A 113 -7.26 8.03 5.24
C ARG A 113 -8.72 7.75 5.53
N SER A 114 -9.61 8.64 5.08
CA SER A 114 -11.05 8.54 5.34
C SER A 114 -11.64 7.26 4.75
N SER A 115 -11.29 6.92 3.50
CA SER A 115 -11.76 5.69 2.86
C SER A 115 -11.24 4.43 3.56
N THR A 116 -9.97 4.43 4.00
CA THR A 116 -9.39 3.30 4.73
C THR A 116 -10.06 3.15 6.10
N THR A 117 -10.27 4.24 6.83
CA THR A 117 -10.96 4.23 8.13
C THR A 117 -12.38 3.69 7.99
N TYR A 118 -13.12 4.15 6.99
CA TYR A 118 -14.48 3.67 6.74
C TYR A 118 -14.50 2.17 6.42
N ALA A 119 -13.59 1.69 5.57
CA ALA A 119 -13.48 0.26 5.26
C ALA A 119 -13.14 -0.60 6.51
N VAL A 120 -12.29 -0.09 7.42
CA VAL A 120 -12.00 -0.76 8.70
C VAL A 120 -13.25 -0.90 9.54
N VAL A 121 -14.05 0.17 9.66
CA VAL A 121 -15.32 0.16 10.41
C VAL A 121 -16.30 -0.82 9.77
N SER A 122 -16.47 -0.79 8.44
CA SER A 122 -17.35 -1.71 7.71
C SER A 122 -17.00 -3.18 7.94
N VAL A 123 -15.68 -3.51 7.94
CA VAL A 123 -15.23 -4.89 8.22
C VAL A 123 -15.40 -5.27 9.68
N ARG A 124 -15.13 -4.35 10.62
CA ARG A 124 -15.35 -4.57 12.06
C ARG A 124 -16.81 -4.91 12.37
N ASP A 125 -17.73 -4.16 11.76
CA ASP A 125 -19.16 -4.24 12.03
C ASP A 125 -19.86 -5.30 11.16
N GLY A 126 -19.13 -6.00 10.27
CA GLY A 126 -19.68 -7.04 9.40
C GLY A 126 -20.67 -6.50 8.37
N ALA A 127 -20.48 -5.26 7.90
CA ALA A 127 -21.36 -4.61 6.94
C ALA A 127 -21.49 -5.43 5.64
N ALA A 128 -22.67 -5.44 5.05
CA ALA A 128 -22.94 -6.20 3.82
C ALA A 128 -22.05 -5.76 2.64
N ASP A 129 -21.65 -4.49 2.61
CA ASP A 129 -20.82 -3.88 1.58
C ASP A 129 -19.31 -3.87 1.91
N GLN A 130 -18.87 -4.58 2.96
CA GLN A 130 -17.49 -4.53 3.45
C GLN A 130 -16.43 -4.81 2.36
N ASP A 131 -16.68 -5.75 1.43
CA ASP A 131 -15.76 -6.08 0.34
C ASP A 131 -15.66 -4.95 -0.69
N PHE A 132 -16.77 -4.27 -0.95
CA PHE A 132 -16.81 -3.06 -1.75
C PHE A 132 -15.95 -1.96 -1.11
N GLN A 133 -16.14 -1.68 0.18
CA GLN A 133 -15.40 -0.64 0.90
C GLN A 133 -13.89 -0.92 0.97
N VAL A 134 -13.49 -2.17 1.15
CA VAL A 134 -12.07 -2.58 1.10
C VAL A 134 -11.48 -2.35 -0.30
N SER A 135 -12.23 -2.63 -1.35
CA SER A 135 -11.79 -2.39 -2.71
C SER A 135 -11.65 -0.89 -3.01
N VAL A 136 -12.60 -0.07 -2.57
CA VAL A 136 -12.54 1.39 -2.67
C VAL A 136 -11.31 1.94 -1.93
N ALA A 137 -11.10 1.53 -0.68
CA ALA A 137 -9.95 1.95 0.11
C ALA A 137 -8.61 1.60 -0.59
N LYS A 138 -8.49 0.38 -1.11
CA LYS A 138 -7.30 -0.07 -1.84
C LYS A 138 -7.05 0.74 -3.12
N ILE A 139 -8.08 1.04 -3.89
CA ILE A 139 -8.00 1.83 -5.13
C ILE A 139 -7.53 3.25 -4.82
N LEU A 140 -8.16 3.91 -3.84
CA LEU A 140 -7.87 5.29 -3.47
C LEU A 140 -6.48 5.42 -2.83
N ALA A 141 -6.13 4.53 -1.89
CA ALA A 141 -4.81 4.51 -1.27
C ALA A 141 -3.69 4.23 -2.29
N SER A 142 -3.90 3.32 -3.27
CA SER A 142 -2.92 3.05 -4.32
C SER A 142 -2.66 4.27 -5.19
N GLY A 143 -3.71 4.92 -5.67
CA GLY A 143 -3.58 6.13 -6.49
C GLY A 143 -2.92 7.28 -5.73
N ALA A 144 -3.35 7.52 -4.49
CA ALA A 144 -2.81 8.55 -3.63
C ALA A 144 -1.32 8.31 -3.32
N TYR A 145 -0.94 7.08 -2.99
CA TYR A 145 0.45 6.76 -2.64
C TYR A 145 1.40 6.95 -3.81
N VAL A 146 1.04 6.41 -4.98
CA VAL A 146 1.85 6.54 -6.19
C VAL A 146 2.05 8.01 -6.56
N GLN A 147 0.96 8.80 -6.56
CA GLN A 147 1.03 10.21 -6.94
C GLN A 147 1.77 11.05 -5.89
N ASN A 148 1.49 10.86 -4.60
CA ASN A 148 2.16 11.61 -3.53
C ASN A 148 3.67 11.29 -3.46
N ALA A 149 4.07 10.05 -3.66
CA ALA A 149 5.47 9.67 -3.69
C ALA A 149 6.21 10.33 -4.87
N ALA A 150 5.58 10.39 -6.05
CA ALA A 150 6.13 11.09 -7.21
C ALA A 150 6.23 12.60 -6.98
N ASP A 151 5.18 13.23 -6.43
CA ASP A 151 5.17 14.65 -6.10
C ASP A 151 6.20 15.00 -5.02
N ASN A 152 6.44 14.11 -4.05
CA ASN A 152 7.48 14.27 -3.05
C ASN A 152 8.88 14.33 -3.69
N VAL A 153 9.19 13.39 -4.58
CA VAL A 153 10.45 13.42 -5.34
C VAL A 153 10.55 14.71 -6.15
N GLN A 154 9.49 15.11 -6.83
CA GLN A 154 9.46 16.34 -7.64
C GLN A 154 9.70 17.59 -6.78
N ASN A 155 9.16 17.66 -5.55
CA ASN A 155 9.36 18.78 -4.63
C ASN A 155 10.81 18.86 -4.11
N HIS A 156 11.47 17.69 -3.96
CA HIS A 156 12.90 17.63 -3.59
C HIS A 156 13.84 17.89 -4.79
N GLY A 157 13.33 17.85 -6.02
CA GLY A 157 14.13 18.01 -7.23
C GLY A 157 15.21 16.92 -7.36
N GLY A 158 16.41 17.27 -7.81
CA GLY A 158 17.51 16.34 -7.97
C GLY A 158 17.85 15.55 -6.71
N MET A 159 17.73 16.15 -5.53
CA MET A 159 17.94 15.46 -4.24
C MET A 159 16.98 14.29 -4.03
N GLY A 160 15.75 14.37 -4.53
CA GLY A 160 14.74 13.31 -4.36
C GLY A 160 15.09 11.98 -5.01
N PHE A 161 16.07 11.94 -5.92
CA PHE A 161 16.57 10.72 -6.58
C PHE A 161 17.86 10.19 -5.98
N THR A 162 18.53 10.95 -5.10
CA THR A 162 19.79 10.54 -4.50
C THR A 162 19.55 9.60 -3.30
N TRP A 163 20.61 8.85 -2.93
CA TRP A 163 20.55 7.98 -1.76
C TRP A 163 20.65 8.74 -0.42
N GLU A 164 20.97 10.02 -0.46
CA GLU A 164 20.96 10.89 0.72
C GLU A 164 19.54 11.34 1.12
N CYS A 165 18.53 11.06 0.27
CA CYS A 165 17.14 11.44 0.51
C CYS A 165 16.22 10.23 0.35
N ASP A 166 15.41 9.94 1.37
CA ASP A 166 14.50 8.80 1.38
C ASP A 166 13.29 8.94 0.44
N ALA A 167 13.14 10.07 -0.26
CA ALA A 167 11.97 10.33 -1.11
C ALA A 167 11.75 9.23 -2.16
N HIS A 168 12.81 8.72 -2.79
CA HIS A 168 12.73 7.65 -3.79
C HIS A 168 12.28 6.30 -3.20
N LEU A 169 12.48 6.06 -1.90
CA LEU A 169 12.04 4.82 -1.24
C LEU A 169 10.53 4.73 -1.19
N PHE A 170 9.85 5.88 -1.00
CA PHE A 170 8.39 5.94 -1.02
C PHE A 170 7.81 5.62 -2.41
N VAL A 171 8.50 6.00 -3.50
CA VAL A 171 8.09 5.61 -4.87
C VAL A 171 8.15 4.10 -5.04
N LYS A 172 9.24 3.46 -4.62
CA LYS A 172 9.42 2.01 -4.67
C LYS A 172 8.37 1.28 -3.81
N ARG A 173 8.14 1.76 -2.58
CA ARG A 173 7.12 1.23 -1.68
C ARG A 173 5.71 1.38 -2.25
N ALA A 174 5.37 2.53 -2.84
CA ALA A 174 4.07 2.76 -3.45
C ALA A 174 3.79 1.79 -4.60
N ARG A 175 4.79 1.51 -5.44
CA ARG A 175 4.66 0.54 -6.53
C ARG A 175 4.51 -0.90 -6.03
N SER A 176 5.25 -1.29 -5.00
CA SER A 176 5.06 -2.59 -4.35
C SER A 176 3.67 -2.73 -3.72
N PHE A 177 3.19 -1.67 -3.07
CA PHE A 177 1.83 -1.65 -2.51
C PHE A 177 0.75 -1.74 -3.60
N GLU A 178 0.92 -1.04 -4.73
CA GLU A 178 -0.06 -1.03 -5.83
C GLU A 178 -0.37 -2.44 -6.33
N THR A 179 0.62 -3.33 -6.37
CA THR A 179 0.46 -4.72 -6.86
C THR A 179 0.07 -5.72 -5.77
N ALA A 180 0.37 -5.44 -4.50
CA ALA A 180 0.07 -6.34 -3.39
C ALA A 180 -1.44 -6.50 -3.17
N PHE A 181 -1.89 -7.72 -2.86
CA PHE A 181 -3.29 -8.06 -2.57
C PHE A 181 -4.31 -7.67 -3.65
N GLY A 182 -3.90 -7.67 -4.90
CA GLY A 182 -4.70 -7.26 -6.06
C GLY A 182 -4.37 -5.84 -6.53
N SER A 183 -4.07 -5.72 -7.82
CA SER A 183 -3.77 -4.45 -8.45
C SER A 183 -5.00 -3.52 -8.46
N ARG A 184 -4.75 -2.22 -8.66
CA ARG A 184 -5.83 -1.23 -8.82
C ARG A 184 -6.81 -1.63 -9.94
N LEU A 185 -6.30 -2.12 -11.07
CA LEU A 185 -7.13 -2.53 -12.19
C LEU A 185 -8.01 -3.74 -11.83
N ALA A 186 -7.42 -4.78 -11.23
CA ALA A 186 -8.18 -5.96 -10.78
C ALA A 186 -9.29 -5.60 -9.78
N ARG A 187 -9.06 -4.60 -8.91
CA ARG A 187 -10.08 -4.12 -7.97
C ARG A 187 -11.19 -3.32 -8.67
N LEU A 188 -10.85 -2.53 -9.67
CA LEU A 188 -11.85 -1.83 -10.49
C LEU A 188 -12.73 -2.82 -11.26
N ASP A 189 -12.15 -3.87 -11.84
CA ASP A 189 -12.89 -4.92 -12.54
C ASP A 189 -13.85 -5.66 -11.60
N GLN A 190 -13.41 -5.95 -10.36
CA GLN A 190 -14.27 -6.55 -9.33
C GLN A 190 -15.44 -5.65 -8.96
N LEU A 191 -15.22 -4.34 -8.80
CA LEU A 191 -16.29 -3.38 -8.53
C LEU A 191 -17.26 -3.28 -9.70
N ALA A 192 -16.76 -3.18 -10.94
CA ALA A 192 -17.61 -3.14 -12.12
C ALA A 192 -18.49 -4.38 -12.24
N ALA A 193 -17.94 -5.57 -11.99
CA ALA A 193 -18.69 -6.82 -12.00
C ALA A 193 -19.78 -6.87 -10.92
N SER A 194 -19.56 -6.29 -9.74
CA SER A 194 -20.54 -6.24 -8.64
C SER A 194 -21.77 -5.37 -9.00
N PHE A 195 -21.56 -4.29 -9.76
CA PHE A 195 -22.68 -3.45 -10.25
C PHE A 195 -23.47 -4.09 -11.39
N ALA A 196 -22.82 -4.93 -12.19
CA ALA A 196 -23.52 -5.62 -13.29
C ALA A 196 -24.38 -6.80 -12.81
N ALA A 197 -24.16 -7.28 -11.59
CA ALA A 197 -24.89 -8.40 -10.97
C ALA A 197 -26.05 -7.97 -10.05
N SER A 198 -26.18 -6.66 -9.78
CA SER A 198 -27.27 -6.06 -9.00
C SER A 198 -28.40 -5.55 -9.90
#